data_c2c0ba823acab04bb1a0d54991b3f772
#
_entry.id   c2c0ba823acab04bb1a0d54991b3f772
#
_cell.length_a   1.000
_cell.length_b   1.000
_cell.length_c   1.000
_cell.angle_alpha   90.00
_cell.angle_beta   90.00
_cell.angle_gamma   90.00
#
_symmetry.space_group_name_H-M   'P 1'
#
loop_
_entity.id
_entity.type
_entity.pdbx_description
1 polymer ?
#
loop_
_entity_poly.entity_id
_entity_poly.type
_entity_poly.pdbx_seq_one_letter_code
_entity_poly.pdbx_strand_id
1 'polypeptide(L)' 'PEIVPAKEIQDNGIELSKMNIQLLQKIEELTLYIIQQNDRIKKLERLEKKVSNLEKLIKK' A
#
# COMPACT_ATOMS: atom_id res chain seq x y z
N PRO A 1 24.66 -35.90 7.77
CA PRO A 1 24.06 -34.59 7.65
C PRO A 1 24.91 -33.71 6.74
N GLU A 2 24.27 -33.17 5.73
CA GLU A 2 24.93 -32.28 4.81
C GLU A 2 25.08 -30.92 5.49
N ILE A 3 26.33 -30.49 5.64
CA ILE A 3 26.59 -29.16 6.16
C ILE A 3 26.71 -28.22 4.97
N VAL A 4 25.81 -27.28 4.88
CA VAL A 4 25.83 -26.26 3.83
C VAL A 4 27.07 -25.39 4.05
N PRO A 5 27.92 -25.17 3.01
CA PRO A 5 29.08 -24.31 3.16
C PRO A 5 28.70 -22.91 3.62
N ALA A 6 29.50 -22.34 4.50
CA ALA A 6 29.26 -20.99 5.04
C ALA A 6 29.08 -19.95 3.94
N LYS A 7 29.79 -20.13 2.82
CA LYS A 7 29.69 -19.23 1.68
C LYS A 7 28.27 -19.23 1.07
N GLU A 8 27.65 -20.41 0.94
CA GLU A 8 26.30 -20.50 0.43
C GLU A 8 25.29 -19.86 1.37
N ILE A 9 25.45 -20.06 2.67
CA ILE A 9 24.60 -19.42 3.68
C ILE A 9 24.74 -17.91 3.61
N GLN A 10 25.95 -17.41 3.44
CA GLN A 10 26.23 -15.99 3.34
C GLN A 10 25.62 -15.39 2.06
N ASP A 11 25.80 -16.07 0.92
CA ASP A 11 25.26 -15.60 -0.36
C ASP A 11 23.74 -15.60 -0.32
N ASN A 12 23.10 -16.63 0.22
CA ASN A 12 21.65 -16.70 0.36
C ASN A 12 21.14 -15.62 1.30
N GLY A 13 21.89 -15.32 2.36
CA GLY A 13 21.55 -14.25 3.28
C GLY A 13 21.59 -12.88 2.63
N ILE A 14 22.55 -12.64 1.75
CA ILE A 14 22.66 -11.39 1.00
C ILE A 14 21.49 -11.24 0.04
N GLU A 15 21.15 -12.30 -0.69
CA GLU A 15 20.02 -12.29 -1.61
C GLU A 15 18.71 -12.05 -0.87
N LEU A 16 18.53 -12.69 0.27
CA LEU A 16 17.35 -12.51 1.10
C LEU A 16 17.25 -11.08 1.62
N SER A 17 18.38 -10.49 2.00
CA SER A 17 18.41 -9.09 2.45
C SER A 17 18.01 -8.13 1.34
N LYS A 18 18.51 -8.36 0.12
CA LYS A 18 18.12 -7.54 -1.04
C LYS A 18 16.63 -7.66 -1.31
N MET A 19 16.10 -8.88 -1.25
CA MET A 19 14.67 -9.10 -1.46
C MET A 19 13.85 -8.37 -0.39
N ASN A 20 14.29 -8.43 0.87
CA ASN A 20 13.60 -7.73 1.95
C ASN A 20 13.58 -6.22 1.73
N ILE A 21 14.68 -5.64 1.26
CA ILE A 21 14.75 -4.21 0.94
C ILE A 21 13.75 -3.87 -0.17
N GLN A 22 13.69 -4.69 -1.21
CA GLN A 22 12.74 -4.48 -2.31
C GLN A 22 11.30 -4.58 -1.82
N LEU A 23 11.01 -5.54 -0.95
CA LEU A 23 9.67 -5.69 -0.37
C LEU A 23 9.29 -4.49 0.48
N LEU A 24 10.23 -3.98 1.27
CA LEU A 24 9.99 -2.78 2.07
C LEU A 24 9.70 -1.57 1.19
N GLN A 25 10.43 -1.41 0.10
CA GLN A 25 10.16 -0.33 -0.86
C GLN A 25 8.78 -0.46 -1.45
N LYS A 26 8.36 -1.68 -1.81
CA LYS A 26 7.02 -1.93 -2.33
C LYS A 26 5.95 -1.63 -1.29
N ILE A 27 6.18 -2.00 -0.05
CA ILE A 27 5.25 -1.70 1.04
C ILE A 27 5.11 -0.18 1.22
N GLU A 28 6.21 0.56 1.14
CA GLU A 28 6.18 2.02 1.22
C GLU A 28 5.37 2.61 0.08
N GLU A 29 5.61 2.17 -1.15
CA GLU A 29 4.87 2.64 -2.32
C GLU A 29 3.38 2.36 -2.19
N LEU A 30 3.03 1.14 -1.75
CA LEU A 30 1.64 0.77 -1.54
C LEU A 30 0.99 1.58 -0.44
N THR A 31 1.74 1.86 0.63
CA THR A 31 1.24 2.68 1.73
C THR A 31 0.92 4.10 1.26
N LEU A 32 1.81 4.71 0.48
CA LEU A 32 1.57 6.04 -0.10
C LEU A 32 0.35 6.01 -1.02
N TYR A 33 0.22 4.97 -1.82
CA TYR A 33 -0.93 4.81 -2.71
C TYR A 33 -2.23 4.73 -1.91
N ILE A 34 -2.25 3.96 -0.83
CA ILE A 34 -3.42 3.82 0.03
C ILE A 34 -3.80 5.17 0.65
N ILE A 35 -2.81 5.95 1.11
CA ILE A 35 -3.05 7.28 1.67
C ILE A 35 -3.70 8.18 0.64
N GLN A 36 -3.20 8.18 -0.60
CA GLN A 36 -3.79 8.95 -1.69
C GLN A 36 -5.22 8.51 -2.00
N GLN A 37 -5.46 7.20 -2.02
CA GLN A 37 -6.80 6.68 -2.27
C GLN A 37 -7.77 7.05 -1.14
N ASN A 38 -7.32 7.03 0.10
CA ASN A 38 -8.14 7.46 1.23
C ASN A 38 -8.53 8.93 1.11
N ASP A 39 -7.63 9.79 0.68
CA ASP A 39 -7.94 11.20 0.44
C ASP A 39 -8.99 11.37 -0.65
N ARG A 40 -8.87 10.62 -1.73
CA ARG A 40 -9.84 10.65 -2.82
C ARG A 40 -11.22 10.16 -2.35
N ILE A 41 -11.23 9.09 -1.57
CA ILE A 41 -12.48 8.55 -1.01
C ILE A 41 -13.17 9.60 -0.13
N LYS A 42 -12.42 10.27 0.73
CA LYS A 42 -12.98 11.33 1.58
C LYS A 42 -13.58 12.47 0.75
N LYS A 43 -12.91 12.85 -0.31
CA LYS A 43 -13.43 13.89 -1.22
C LYS A 43 -14.72 13.44 -1.91
N LEU A 44 -14.76 12.19 -2.35
CA LEU A 44 -15.94 11.61 -2.97
C LEU A 44 -17.12 11.53 -1.98
N GLU A 45 -16.83 11.13 -0.75
CA GLU A 45 -17.86 11.08 0.30
C GLU A 45 -18.46 12.46 0.56
N ARG A 46 -17.64 13.51 0.59
CA ARG A 46 -18.12 14.88 0.73
C ARG A 46 -18.99 15.29 -0.43
N LEU A 47 -18.58 14.91 -1.64
CA LEU A 47 -19.35 15.20 -2.86
C LEU A 47 -20.68 14.47 -2.84
N GLU A 48 -20.71 13.21 -2.44
CA GLU A 48 -21.93 12.44 -2.29
C GLU A 48 -22.91 13.09 -1.34
N LYS A 49 -22.42 13.61 -0.21
CA LYS A 49 -23.24 14.33 0.75
C LYS A 49 -23.84 15.58 0.12
N LYS A 50 -23.05 16.33 -0.64
CA LYS A 50 -23.54 17.54 -1.32
C LYS A 50 -24.62 17.19 -2.33
N VAL A 51 -24.40 16.14 -3.11
CA VAL A 51 -25.39 15.69 -4.09
C VAL A 51 -26.67 15.25 -3.40
N SER A 52 -26.56 14.47 -2.33
CA SER A 52 -27.70 14.02 -1.55
C SER A 52 -28.49 15.20 -0.99
N ASN A 53 -27.83 16.22 -0.48
CA ASN A 53 -28.48 17.41 0.03
C ASN A 53 -29.19 18.18 -1.07
N LEU A 54 -28.56 18.29 -2.24
CA LEU A 54 -29.20 18.95 -3.40
C LEU A 54 -30.42 18.18 -3.87
N GLU A 55 -30.36 16.86 -3.89
CA GLU A 55 -31.52 16.04 -4.26
C GLU A 55 -32.69 16.26 -3.30
N LYS A 56 -32.42 16.36 -2.01
CA LYS A 56 -33.44 16.63 -1.01
C LYS A 56 -34.11 18.00 -1.23
N LEU A 57 -33.35 18.99 -1.67
CA LEU A 57 -33.87 20.31 -1.97
C LEU A 57 -34.74 20.30 -3.22
N ILE A 58 -34.42 19.48 -4.21
CA ILE A 58 -35.15 19.39 -5.47
C ILE A 58 -36.46 18.61 -5.31
N LYS A 59 -36.48 17.61 -4.43
CA LYS A 59 -37.62 16.71 -4.23
C LYS A 59 -38.71 17.25 -3.31
N LYS A 60 -38.73 18.51 -3.05
CA LYS A 60 -39.81 19.09 -2.23
C LYS A 60 -41.14 19.20 -3.01
#